data_98ca540151082efd791959aa93fed267
#
_entry.id   98ca540151082efd791959aa93fed267
#
_cell.length_a   1.000
_cell.length_b   1.000
_cell.length_c   1.000
_cell.angle_alpha   90.00
_cell.angle_beta   90.00
_cell.angle_gamma   90.00
#
_symmetry.space_group_name_H-M   'P 1'
#
loop_
_entity.id
_entity.type
_entity.pdbx_description
1 polymer ?
#
loop_
_entity_poly.entity_id
_entity_poly.type
_entity_poly.pdbx_seq_one_letter_code
_entity_poly.pdbx_strand_id
1 'polypeptide(L)'
;MAKKSMDDLLKRRMSAAQQASELEVGNEAYETMFQAKADAAAPRFCELPIKSLCPFRTADIGFHPYPPEKLRAFSQQLAEQGIYERIIVRPIPNSEQYEILAGHNRTEAWRLTGHSTIPAEVVEADDARAISIAVATNLLRRQDLTIIERGKAYRALLDENNRHGQRNATPSSTTFGDSRQKLDGDSNGETFGENRQRYNARKIVADFFGVTEYEIRKAIKLAALIPPLADILENSPRKLPIACAELIADYDADSQRAFVEMCTIEGYVLHKSTIQ
;
A
#
# COMPACT_ATOMS: atom_id res chain seq x y z
N MET A 1 1.94 9.19 -44.68
CA MET A 1 1.65 9.03 -43.25
C MET A 1 1.45 10.41 -42.64
N ALA A 2 0.23 10.77 -42.27
CA ALA A 2 -0.10 12.11 -41.76
C ALA A 2 0.45 12.28 -40.33
N LYS A 3 1.25 13.31 -40.08
CA LYS A 3 1.67 13.75 -38.74
C LYS A 3 0.41 14.15 -37.97
N LYS A 4 0.06 13.38 -36.93
CA LYS A 4 -0.98 13.79 -35.97
C LYS A 4 -0.54 15.09 -35.31
N SER A 5 -1.37 16.12 -35.42
CA SER A 5 -1.13 17.44 -34.87
C SER A 5 -1.01 17.35 -33.34
N MET A 6 -0.14 18.16 -32.75
CA MET A 6 0.00 18.33 -31.30
C MET A 6 -1.36 18.70 -30.65
N ASP A 7 -2.19 19.42 -31.37
CA ASP A 7 -3.56 19.78 -30.94
C ASP A 7 -4.50 18.59 -30.80
N ASP A 8 -4.37 17.56 -31.66
CA ASP A 8 -5.14 16.32 -31.50
C ASP A 8 -4.74 15.49 -30.29
N LEU A 9 -3.44 15.51 -29.95
CA LEU A 9 -2.93 14.88 -28.74
C LEU A 9 -3.35 15.63 -27.47
N LEU A 10 -3.35 16.94 -27.50
CA LEU A 10 -3.84 17.80 -26.40
C LEU A 10 -5.35 17.64 -26.20
N LYS A 11 -6.13 17.66 -27.27
CA LYS A 11 -7.59 17.43 -27.20
C LYS A 11 -7.91 16.04 -26.65
N ARG A 12 -7.16 14.99 -27.05
CA ARG A 12 -7.33 13.64 -26.49
C ARG A 12 -6.93 13.57 -25.01
N ARG A 13 -5.87 14.27 -24.59
CA ARG A 13 -5.50 14.34 -23.17
C ARG A 13 -6.51 15.14 -22.34
N MET A 14 -7.04 16.21 -22.86
CA MET A 14 -8.07 17.01 -22.19
C MET A 14 -9.42 16.27 -22.12
N SER A 15 -9.82 15.55 -23.17
CA SER A 15 -11.03 14.71 -23.13
C SER A 15 -10.85 13.49 -22.22
N ALA A 16 -9.65 12.88 -22.16
CA ALA A 16 -9.35 11.82 -21.19
C ALA A 16 -9.30 12.35 -19.74
N ALA A 17 -8.81 13.56 -19.53
CA ALA A 17 -8.83 14.21 -18.22
C ALA A 17 -10.24 14.66 -17.80
N GLN A 18 -11.09 15.11 -18.76
CA GLN A 18 -12.50 15.38 -18.52
C GLN A 18 -13.32 14.10 -18.30
N GLN A 19 -13.07 13.04 -19.08
CA GLN A 19 -13.65 11.72 -18.80
C GLN A 19 -13.14 11.09 -17.51
N ALA A 20 -11.93 11.39 -17.06
CA ALA A 20 -11.43 11.00 -15.74
C ALA A 20 -12.02 11.83 -14.59
N SER A 21 -12.51 13.06 -14.85
CA SER A 21 -13.24 13.87 -13.88
C SER A 21 -14.77 13.61 -13.89
N GLU A 22 -15.28 13.05 -15.00
CA GLU A 22 -16.66 12.55 -15.16
C GLU A 22 -16.78 11.02 -14.92
N LEU A 23 -15.68 10.31 -14.81
CA LEU A 23 -15.67 9.11 -14.01
C LEU A 23 -15.91 9.61 -12.57
N GLU A 24 -17.17 9.65 -12.17
CA GLU A 24 -17.52 9.12 -10.87
C GLU A 24 -16.65 7.87 -10.75
N VAL A 25 -15.52 8.01 -10.11
CA VAL A 25 -14.78 6.87 -9.53
C VAL A 25 -15.85 6.25 -8.68
N GLY A 26 -16.48 5.25 -9.28
CA GLY A 26 -17.81 4.91 -8.86
C GLY A 26 -17.68 4.63 -7.39
N ASN A 27 -18.52 5.28 -6.61
CA ASN A 27 -18.73 5.01 -5.21
C ASN A 27 -18.70 3.50 -4.96
N GLU A 28 -19.05 2.70 -5.97
CA GLU A 28 -18.99 1.24 -6.00
C GLU A 28 -17.58 0.66 -5.86
N ALA A 29 -16.55 1.21 -6.50
CA ALA A 29 -15.18 0.69 -6.34
C ALA A 29 -14.63 1.08 -4.96
N TYR A 30 -14.94 2.30 -4.50
CA TYR A 30 -14.64 2.75 -3.16
C TYR A 30 -15.45 1.95 -2.13
N GLU A 31 -16.76 1.77 -2.33
CA GLU A 31 -17.62 0.98 -1.47
C GLU A 31 -17.24 -0.50 -1.46
N THR A 32 -16.80 -1.06 -2.59
CA THR A 32 -16.33 -2.44 -2.69
C THR A 32 -14.98 -2.64 -2.00
N MET A 33 -14.04 -1.69 -2.14
CA MET A 33 -12.73 -1.77 -1.48
C MET A 33 -12.78 -1.45 0.01
N PHE A 34 -13.60 -0.49 0.40
CA PHE A 34 -13.63 -0.02 1.78
C PHE A 34 -14.87 -0.45 2.52
N GLN A 35 -15.77 -1.21 1.85
CA GLN A 35 -17.07 -1.69 2.33
C GLN A 35 -17.55 -0.85 3.51
N ALA A 36 -17.98 0.38 3.22
CA ALA A 36 -18.66 1.18 4.21
C ALA A 36 -19.93 0.41 4.55
N LYS A 37 -19.87 -0.46 5.56
CA LYS A 37 -21.09 -1.00 6.15
C LYS A 37 -21.95 0.21 6.47
N ALA A 38 -23.19 0.19 6.02
CA ALA A 38 -24.19 1.23 6.30
C ALA A 38 -24.39 1.49 7.81
N ASP A 39 -23.83 0.62 8.66
CA ASP A 39 -23.87 0.67 10.12
C ASP A 39 -22.59 1.26 10.77
N ALA A 40 -21.62 1.77 10.01
CA ALA A 40 -20.47 2.43 10.61
C ALA A 40 -20.93 3.72 11.29
N ALA A 41 -20.77 3.81 12.60
CA ALA A 41 -21.05 5.03 13.36
C ALA A 41 -20.36 6.23 12.71
N ALA A 42 -21.06 7.37 12.64
CA ALA A 42 -20.49 8.59 12.06
C ALA A 42 -19.15 8.93 12.76
N PRO A 43 -18.14 9.39 12.02
CA PRO A 43 -16.86 9.72 12.59
C PRO A 43 -17.02 10.78 13.68
N ARG A 44 -16.37 10.56 14.82
CA ARG A 44 -16.40 11.50 15.93
C ARG A 44 -15.15 12.36 15.91
N PHE A 45 -15.34 13.68 15.88
CA PHE A 45 -14.26 14.66 15.93
C PHE A 45 -14.03 15.10 17.36
N CYS A 46 -12.79 15.03 17.85
CA CYS A 46 -12.42 15.42 19.21
C CYS A 46 -10.93 15.76 19.32
N GLU A 47 -10.56 16.36 20.45
CA GLU A 47 -9.18 16.52 20.87
C GLU A 47 -8.80 15.31 21.72
N LEU A 48 -7.70 14.65 21.39
CA LEU A 48 -7.20 13.50 22.15
C LEU A 48 -5.85 13.81 22.78
N PRO A 49 -5.61 13.32 24.00
CA PRO A 49 -4.30 13.38 24.63
C PRO A 49 -3.30 12.57 23.80
N ILE A 50 -2.15 13.15 23.46
CA ILE A 50 -1.10 12.44 22.70
C ILE A 50 -0.61 11.18 23.45
N LYS A 51 -0.70 11.19 24.78
CA LYS A 51 -0.33 10.05 25.63
C LYS A 51 -1.24 8.82 25.45
N SER A 52 -2.49 9.02 25.02
CA SER A 52 -3.43 7.93 24.76
C SER A 52 -3.30 7.34 23.35
N LEU A 53 -2.37 7.85 22.53
CA LEU A 53 -2.17 7.41 21.16
C LEU A 53 -1.03 6.40 21.08
N CYS A 54 -1.28 5.28 20.40
CA CYS A 54 -0.26 4.30 20.04
C CYS A 54 -0.22 4.10 18.51
N PRO A 55 0.94 3.75 17.96
CA PRO A 55 1.03 3.48 16.53
C PRO A 55 0.25 2.21 16.19
N PHE A 56 -0.58 2.27 15.14
CA PHE A 56 -1.13 1.08 14.51
C PHE A 56 0.03 0.28 13.91
N ARG A 57 -0.09 -1.04 13.81
CA ARG A 57 0.91 -2.02 13.33
C ARG A 57 1.61 -1.63 12.01
N THR A 58 2.21 -0.44 11.99
CA THR A 58 2.86 0.13 10.80
C THR A 58 4.08 -0.64 10.36
N ALA A 59 4.71 -1.39 11.27
CA ALA A 59 5.85 -2.25 10.95
C ALA A 59 5.48 -3.34 9.93
N ASP A 60 4.29 -3.91 10.01
CA ASP A 60 3.82 -4.94 9.07
C ASP A 60 3.50 -4.36 7.69
N ILE A 61 3.10 -3.08 7.62
CA ILE A 61 2.81 -2.38 6.37
C ILE A 61 4.08 -1.74 5.79
N GLY A 62 5.09 -1.48 6.62
CA GLY A 62 6.43 -1.08 6.21
C GLY A 62 6.62 0.39 5.88
N PHE A 63 5.74 1.29 6.31
CA PHE A 63 5.95 2.73 6.16
C PHE A 63 6.99 3.26 7.15
N HIS A 64 8.04 3.90 6.62
CA HIS A 64 9.05 4.51 7.46
C HIS A 64 8.60 5.88 7.99
N PRO A 65 8.93 6.21 9.25
CA PRO A 65 8.74 7.56 9.77
C PRO A 65 9.63 8.56 9.03
N TYR A 66 9.31 9.84 9.13
CA TYR A 66 10.18 10.88 8.57
C TYR A 66 11.55 10.88 9.26
N PRO A 67 12.65 11.10 8.51
CA PRO A 67 13.95 11.33 9.09
C PRO A 67 13.91 12.50 10.09
N PRO A 68 14.79 12.52 11.11
CA PRO A 68 14.75 13.53 12.18
C PRO A 68 14.78 14.97 11.68
N GLU A 69 15.53 15.26 10.60
CA GLU A 69 15.61 16.60 10.03
C GLU A 69 14.29 17.03 9.39
N LYS A 70 13.66 16.15 8.60
CA LYS A 70 12.35 16.38 7.98
C LYS A 70 11.26 16.53 9.04
N LEU A 71 11.35 15.73 10.12
CA LEU A 71 10.41 15.80 11.23
C LEU A 71 10.51 17.13 11.98
N ARG A 72 11.74 17.64 12.22
CA ARG A 72 11.96 18.95 12.85
C ARG A 72 11.44 20.09 11.98
N ALA A 73 11.73 20.08 10.68
CA ALA A 73 11.20 21.08 9.75
C ALA A 73 9.66 21.07 9.74
N PHE A 74 9.06 19.88 9.74
CA PHE A 74 7.61 19.73 9.81
C PHE A 74 7.04 20.22 11.16
N SER A 75 7.73 19.96 12.27
CA SER A 75 7.36 20.48 13.58
C SER A 75 7.36 22.01 13.63
N GLN A 76 8.38 22.68 13.07
CA GLN A 76 8.42 24.12 12.96
C GLN A 76 7.26 24.68 12.14
N GLN A 77 6.97 24.06 10.99
CA GLN A 77 5.82 24.45 10.18
C GLN A 77 4.50 24.34 10.95
N LEU A 78 4.31 23.25 11.70
CA LEU A 78 3.11 23.08 12.52
C LEU A 78 3.03 24.07 13.68
N ALA A 79 4.16 24.45 14.27
CA ALA A 79 4.20 25.47 15.32
C ALA A 79 3.78 26.85 14.81
N GLU A 80 4.15 27.18 13.56
CA GLU A 80 3.83 28.48 12.95
C GLU A 80 2.40 28.53 12.39
N GLN A 81 1.93 27.46 11.79
CA GLN A 81 0.69 27.42 11.03
C GLN A 81 -0.45 26.70 11.75
N GLY A 82 -0.16 25.91 12.78
CA GLY A 82 -1.11 25.04 13.43
C GLY A 82 -1.41 23.74 12.65
N ILE A 83 -2.31 22.92 13.19
CA ILE A 83 -2.78 21.70 12.54
C ILE A 83 -4.10 21.98 11.81
N TYR A 84 -4.07 21.86 10.48
CA TYR A 84 -5.28 21.98 9.65
C TYR A 84 -6.00 20.65 9.41
N GLU A 85 -5.27 19.54 9.39
CA GLU A 85 -5.82 18.22 9.16
C GLU A 85 -5.79 17.38 10.43
N ARG A 86 -6.89 16.70 10.75
CA ARG A 86 -6.98 15.77 11.87
C ARG A 86 -6.16 14.52 11.61
N ILE A 87 -5.72 13.87 12.66
CA ILE A 87 -5.26 12.48 12.58
C ILE A 87 -6.48 11.55 12.56
N ILE A 88 -6.34 10.37 11.95
CA ILE A 88 -7.39 9.35 11.97
C ILE A 88 -6.96 8.26 12.94
N VAL A 89 -7.84 7.95 13.89
CA VAL A 89 -7.58 6.96 14.93
C VAL A 89 -8.77 6.02 15.10
N ARG A 90 -8.52 4.83 15.65
CA ARG A 90 -9.58 3.93 16.11
C ARG A 90 -9.41 3.62 17.60
N PRO A 91 -10.49 3.38 18.35
CA PRO A 91 -10.39 2.94 19.74
C PRO A 91 -9.84 1.50 19.81
N ILE A 92 -9.04 1.24 20.85
CA ILE A 92 -8.62 -0.12 21.18
C ILE A 92 -9.66 -0.73 22.11
N PRO A 93 -10.22 -1.92 21.78
CA PRO A 93 -11.19 -2.58 22.65
C PRO A 93 -10.66 -2.76 24.07
N ASN A 94 -11.50 -2.45 25.06
CA ASN A 94 -11.17 -2.56 26.49
C ASN A 94 -9.97 -1.71 26.96
N SER A 95 -9.68 -0.61 26.28
CA SER A 95 -8.61 0.33 26.61
C SER A 95 -9.07 1.77 26.41
N GLU A 96 -8.44 2.71 27.12
CA GLU A 96 -8.61 4.15 26.89
C GLU A 96 -7.66 4.67 25.79
N GLN A 97 -6.95 3.78 25.13
CA GLN A 97 -6.00 4.10 24.09
C GLN A 97 -6.61 4.03 22.68
N TYR A 98 -5.98 4.73 21.76
CA TYR A 98 -6.37 4.80 20.36
C TYR A 98 -5.19 4.45 19.47
N GLU A 99 -5.42 3.64 18.44
CA GLU A 99 -4.43 3.37 17.40
C GLU A 99 -4.50 4.42 16.30
N ILE A 100 -3.35 4.97 15.92
CA ILE A 100 -3.21 5.96 14.85
C ILE A 100 -3.24 5.23 13.51
N LEU A 101 -4.31 5.39 12.72
CA LEU A 101 -4.42 4.85 11.37
C LEU A 101 -3.75 5.76 10.33
N ALA A 102 -3.86 7.09 10.52
CA ALA A 102 -3.22 8.08 9.67
C ALA A 102 -2.74 9.28 10.47
N GLY A 103 -1.54 9.80 10.14
CA GLY A 103 -0.99 10.99 10.76
C GLY A 103 0.13 10.75 11.78
N HIS A 104 0.81 9.60 11.77
CA HIS A 104 1.93 9.28 12.67
C HIS A 104 3.00 10.39 12.69
N ASN A 105 3.47 10.82 11.52
CA ASN A 105 4.48 11.89 11.43
C ASN A 105 3.94 13.22 11.95
N ARG A 106 2.65 13.50 11.75
CA ARG A 106 1.98 14.71 12.31
C ARG A 106 1.92 14.64 13.81
N THR A 107 1.53 13.51 14.39
CA THR A 107 1.49 13.31 15.85
C THR A 107 2.87 13.51 16.47
N GLU A 108 3.90 12.94 15.85
CA GLU A 108 5.26 13.05 16.36
C GLU A 108 5.81 14.48 16.21
N ALA A 109 5.57 15.14 15.08
CA ALA A 109 5.95 16.54 14.88
C ALA A 109 5.22 17.47 15.85
N TRP A 110 3.93 17.24 16.12
CA TRP A 110 3.13 18.01 17.05
C TRP A 110 3.55 17.81 18.51
N ARG A 111 3.99 16.60 18.86
CA ARG A 111 4.61 16.33 20.17
C ARG A 111 5.87 17.16 20.40
N LEU A 112 6.69 17.33 19.35
CA LEU A 112 7.92 18.15 19.42
C LEU A 112 7.64 19.64 19.66
N THR A 113 6.45 20.13 19.32
CA THR A 113 6.03 21.52 19.63
C THR A 113 5.60 21.72 21.09
N GLY A 114 5.55 20.66 21.92
CA GLY A 114 5.18 20.71 23.32
C GLY A 114 3.68 20.64 23.61
N HIS A 115 2.84 20.40 22.61
CA HIS A 115 1.41 20.23 22.81
C HIS A 115 1.08 18.88 23.45
N SER A 116 0.05 18.86 24.30
CA SER A 116 -0.40 17.66 25.01
C SER A 116 -1.59 16.96 24.34
N THR A 117 -2.34 17.67 23.50
CA THR A 117 -3.50 17.16 22.75
C THR A 117 -3.34 17.38 21.27
N ILE A 118 -4.10 16.63 20.49
CA ILE A 118 -4.10 16.71 19.02
C ILE A 118 -5.51 16.51 18.49
N PRO A 119 -5.94 17.30 17.45
CA PRO A 119 -7.22 17.11 16.84
C PRO A 119 -7.28 15.78 16.08
N ALA A 120 -8.29 14.97 16.37
CA ALA A 120 -8.47 13.62 15.87
C ALA A 120 -9.86 13.38 15.33
N GLU A 121 -9.92 12.49 14.35
CA GLU A 121 -11.12 11.84 13.84
C GLU A 121 -11.13 10.40 14.33
N VAL A 122 -12.07 10.05 15.19
CA VAL A 122 -12.23 8.70 15.72
C VAL A 122 -13.18 7.92 14.82
N VAL A 123 -12.70 6.85 14.25
CA VAL A 123 -13.47 5.97 13.36
C VAL A 123 -13.60 4.57 13.98
N GLU A 124 -14.78 3.97 13.85
CA GLU A 124 -14.99 2.56 14.17
C GLU A 124 -14.48 1.72 12.99
N ALA A 125 -13.42 0.96 13.21
CA ALA A 125 -12.79 0.16 12.17
C ALA A 125 -12.28 -1.17 12.75
N ASP A 126 -12.63 -2.28 12.09
CA ASP A 126 -11.96 -3.55 12.29
C ASP A 126 -10.54 -3.52 11.69
N ASP A 127 -9.77 -4.58 11.85
CA ASP A 127 -8.38 -4.64 11.37
C ASP A 127 -8.28 -4.44 9.87
N ALA A 128 -9.23 -4.96 9.09
CA ALA A 128 -9.28 -4.84 7.65
C ALA A 128 -9.46 -3.40 7.19
N ARG A 129 -10.46 -2.76 7.74
CA ARG A 129 -10.75 -1.35 7.45
C ARG A 129 -9.61 -0.44 7.93
N ALA A 130 -9.02 -0.76 9.08
CA ALA A 130 -7.87 -0.03 9.60
C ALA A 130 -6.65 -0.11 8.67
N ILE A 131 -6.33 -1.31 8.14
CA ILE A 131 -5.28 -1.50 7.13
C ILE A 131 -5.62 -0.71 5.86
N SER A 132 -6.86 -0.79 5.38
CA SER A 132 -7.30 -0.07 4.19
C SER A 132 -7.14 1.46 4.35
N ILE A 133 -7.56 2.03 5.50
CA ILE A 133 -7.39 3.46 5.79
C ILE A 133 -5.90 3.83 5.85
N ALA A 134 -5.09 3.06 6.58
CA ALA A 134 -3.66 3.33 6.74
C ALA A 134 -2.91 3.25 5.39
N VAL A 135 -3.21 2.26 4.57
CA VAL A 135 -2.59 2.10 3.23
C VAL A 135 -3.04 3.20 2.28
N ALA A 136 -4.36 3.42 2.15
CA ALA A 136 -4.89 4.40 1.22
C ALA A 136 -4.38 5.83 1.51
N THR A 137 -4.39 6.25 2.78
CA THR A 137 -3.92 7.58 3.16
C THR A 137 -2.43 7.78 2.87
N ASN A 138 -1.59 6.77 3.05
CA ASN A 138 -0.17 6.86 2.73
C ASN A 138 0.08 6.82 1.21
N LEU A 139 -0.51 5.88 0.48
CA LEU A 139 -0.30 5.74 -0.97
C LEU A 139 -0.81 6.96 -1.74
N LEU A 140 -1.92 7.58 -1.31
CA LEU A 140 -2.47 8.76 -1.98
C LEU A 140 -1.74 10.06 -1.62
N ARG A 141 -1.23 10.20 -0.40
CA ARG A 141 -0.68 11.47 0.10
C ARG A 141 0.83 11.55 0.07
N ARG A 142 1.53 10.42 0.19
CA ARG A 142 2.98 10.38 0.21
C ARG A 142 3.56 10.09 -1.17
N GLN A 143 4.25 11.08 -1.72
CA GLN A 143 4.99 10.94 -2.99
C GLN A 143 6.39 10.33 -2.79
N ASP A 144 6.90 10.35 -1.57
CA ASP A 144 8.24 9.91 -1.17
C ASP A 144 8.32 8.42 -0.81
N LEU A 145 7.24 7.66 -1.02
CA LEU A 145 7.23 6.22 -0.77
C LEU A 145 8.15 5.48 -1.73
N THR A 146 8.99 4.62 -1.18
CA THR A 146 9.86 3.74 -1.95
C THR A 146 9.04 2.65 -2.66
N ILE A 147 9.65 1.97 -3.64
CA ILE A 147 8.99 0.87 -4.33
C ILE A 147 8.73 -0.32 -3.39
N ILE A 148 9.59 -0.52 -2.40
CA ILE A 148 9.45 -1.55 -1.36
C ILE A 148 8.27 -1.24 -0.44
N GLU A 149 8.16 0.00 0.04
CA GLU A 149 7.04 0.45 0.86
C GLU A 149 5.71 0.29 0.13
N ARG A 150 5.66 0.73 -1.14
CA ARG A 150 4.47 0.54 -2.00
C ARG A 150 4.11 -0.93 -2.16
N GLY A 151 5.10 -1.79 -2.36
CA GLY A 151 4.90 -3.22 -2.52
C GLY A 151 4.31 -3.88 -1.27
N LYS A 152 4.83 -3.55 -0.08
CA LYS A 152 4.28 -4.01 1.21
C LYS A 152 2.84 -3.52 1.41
N ALA A 153 2.57 -2.25 1.10
CA ALA A 153 1.26 -1.65 1.19
C ALA A 153 0.25 -2.32 0.25
N TYR A 154 0.60 -2.53 -1.02
CA TYR A 154 -0.26 -3.24 -1.96
C TYR A 154 -0.52 -4.68 -1.54
N ARG A 155 0.50 -5.38 -1.03
CA ARG A 155 0.32 -6.74 -0.50
C ARG A 155 -0.68 -6.76 0.64
N ALA A 156 -0.50 -5.90 1.65
CA ALA A 156 -1.41 -5.82 2.81
C ALA A 156 -2.87 -5.57 2.38
N LEU A 157 -3.07 -4.66 1.41
CA LEU A 157 -4.39 -4.34 0.91
C LEU A 157 -5.03 -5.50 0.12
N LEU A 158 -4.24 -6.20 -0.70
CA LEU A 158 -4.73 -7.35 -1.47
C LEU A 158 -5.03 -8.56 -0.57
N ASP A 159 -4.19 -8.83 0.42
CA ASP A 159 -4.39 -9.92 1.38
C ASP A 159 -5.66 -9.69 2.18
N GLU A 160 -5.96 -8.47 2.55
CA GLU A 160 -7.17 -8.14 3.28
C GLU A 160 -8.43 -8.26 2.40
N ASN A 161 -8.39 -7.75 1.17
CA ASN A 161 -9.49 -7.92 0.22
C ASN A 161 -9.78 -9.41 -0.09
N ASN A 162 -8.75 -10.25 -0.16
CA ASN A 162 -8.93 -11.69 -0.35
C ASN A 162 -9.61 -12.35 0.86
N ARG A 163 -9.27 -11.93 2.09
CA ARG A 163 -9.92 -12.45 3.32
C ARG A 163 -11.39 -12.07 3.39
N HIS A 164 -11.77 -10.86 2.96
CA HIS A 164 -13.16 -10.43 2.89
C HIS A 164 -13.96 -11.20 1.84
N GLY A 165 -13.40 -11.46 0.69
CA GLY A 165 -14.04 -12.26 -0.36
C GLY A 165 -14.38 -13.69 0.10
N GLN A 166 -13.51 -14.30 0.92
CA GLN A 166 -13.76 -15.64 1.50
C GLN A 166 -14.83 -15.64 2.58
N ARG A 167 -14.96 -14.59 3.39
CA ARG A 167 -15.99 -14.51 4.45
C ARG A 167 -17.40 -14.29 3.91
N ASN A 168 -17.54 -13.68 2.74
CA ASN A 168 -18.82 -13.43 2.09
C ASN A 168 -19.27 -14.56 1.15
N ALA A 169 -18.43 -15.56 0.91
CA ALA A 169 -18.79 -16.78 0.22
C ALA A 169 -19.57 -17.69 1.21
N THR A 170 -20.88 -17.47 1.36
CA THR A 170 -21.78 -18.43 1.96
C THR A 170 -21.62 -19.76 1.20
N PRO A 171 -21.48 -20.90 1.87
CA PRO A 171 -21.49 -22.18 1.18
C PRO A 171 -22.89 -22.41 0.61
N SER A 172 -23.11 -22.00 -0.62
CA SER A 172 -24.25 -22.43 -1.39
C SER A 172 -24.04 -23.90 -1.69
N SER A 173 -24.73 -24.74 -0.92
CA SER A 173 -24.93 -26.16 -1.23
C SER A 173 -25.68 -26.26 -2.55
N THR A 174 -24.96 -26.51 -3.62
CA THR A 174 -25.58 -27.14 -4.80
C THR A 174 -24.55 -28.05 -5.45
N THR A 175 -24.67 -29.30 -5.10
CA THR A 175 -24.18 -30.45 -5.88
C THR A 175 -24.69 -30.33 -7.31
N PHE A 176 -23.79 -30.34 -8.30
CA PHE A 176 -24.01 -31.07 -9.55
C PHE A 176 -22.78 -31.00 -10.49
N GLY A 177 -22.32 -32.18 -10.90
CA GLY A 177 -21.74 -32.38 -12.23
C GLY A 177 -20.24 -32.56 -12.31
N ASP A 178 -19.85 -33.81 -12.11
CA ASP A 178 -18.64 -34.45 -12.64
C ASP A 178 -18.33 -34.01 -14.08
N SER A 179 -17.17 -33.45 -14.31
CA SER A 179 -16.48 -33.49 -15.62
C SER A 179 -14.99 -33.30 -15.40
N ARG A 180 -14.30 -34.44 -15.33
CA ARG A 180 -12.85 -34.56 -15.42
C ARG A 180 -12.38 -34.01 -16.77
N GLN A 181 -11.56 -32.97 -16.74
CA GLN A 181 -10.47 -32.81 -17.71
C GLN A 181 -9.23 -32.28 -16.96
N LYS A 182 -8.32 -33.22 -16.72
CA LYS A 182 -6.94 -32.92 -16.37
C LYS A 182 -6.28 -32.26 -17.59
N LEU A 183 -5.74 -31.06 -17.39
CA LEU A 183 -4.63 -30.57 -18.16
C LEU A 183 -3.51 -30.26 -17.16
N ASP A 184 -2.43 -30.99 -17.34
CA ASP A 184 -1.20 -30.92 -16.55
C ASP A 184 -0.52 -29.56 -16.69
N GLY A 185 0.03 -29.04 -15.56
CA GLY A 185 1.08 -28.04 -15.58
C GLY A 185 0.76 -26.75 -14.84
N ASP A 186 0.83 -26.72 -13.57
CA ASP A 186 1.71 -25.85 -12.76
C ASP A 186 1.43 -26.08 -11.27
N SER A 187 2.48 -26.35 -10.54
CA SER A 187 2.45 -26.79 -9.15
C SER A 187 2.38 -25.60 -8.20
N ASN A 188 1.25 -24.92 -8.15
CA ASN A 188 0.80 -24.12 -7.02
C ASN A 188 -0.68 -24.40 -6.84
N GLY A 189 -1.07 -25.07 -5.75
CA GLY A 189 -2.41 -25.61 -5.47
C GLY A 189 -3.52 -24.55 -5.31
N GLU A 190 -3.51 -23.52 -6.14
CA GLU A 190 -4.53 -22.47 -6.20
C GLU A 190 -5.65 -22.87 -7.15
N THR A 191 -6.87 -22.86 -6.67
CA THR A 191 -8.04 -23.21 -7.47
C THR A 191 -8.37 -22.10 -8.47
N PHE A 192 -8.99 -22.44 -9.60
CA PHE A 192 -9.34 -21.51 -10.69
C PHE A 192 -10.21 -20.32 -10.23
N GLY A 193 -10.99 -20.52 -9.14
CA GLY A 193 -11.82 -19.48 -8.53
C GLY A 193 -11.01 -18.43 -7.75
N GLU A 194 -9.96 -18.85 -7.03
CA GLU A 194 -9.10 -17.96 -6.25
C GLU A 194 -8.26 -17.07 -7.16
N ASN A 195 -7.76 -17.60 -8.27
CA ASN A 195 -7.03 -16.82 -9.26
C ASN A 195 -7.88 -15.71 -9.91
N ARG A 196 -9.17 -15.97 -10.16
CA ARG A 196 -10.09 -14.97 -10.72
C ARG A 196 -10.41 -13.86 -9.71
N GLN A 197 -10.57 -14.20 -8.42
CA GLN A 197 -10.79 -13.21 -7.36
C GLN A 197 -9.55 -12.34 -7.12
N ARG A 198 -8.35 -12.92 -7.10
CA ARG A 198 -7.07 -12.19 -6.99
C ARG A 198 -6.83 -11.27 -8.18
N TYR A 199 -7.20 -11.70 -9.39
CA TYR A 199 -7.11 -10.86 -10.58
C TYR A 199 -8.04 -9.65 -10.48
N ASN A 200 -9.29 -9.86 -10.07
CA ASN A 200 -10.25 -8.76 -9.89
C ASN A 200 -9.80 -7.78 -8.79
N ALA A 201 -9.29 -8.27 -7.66
CA ALA A 201 -8.79 -7.43 -6.58
C ALA A 201 -7.62 -6.54 -7.02
N ARG A 202 -6.64 -7.08 -7.78
CA ARG A 202 -5.53 -6.28 -8.30
C ARG A 202 -6.00 -5.19 -9.26
N LYS A 203 -6.94 -5.52 -10.13
CA LYS A 203 -7.49 -4.56 -11.07
C LYS A 203 -8.17 -3.40 -10.33
N ILE A 204 -9.00 -3.69 -9.33
CA ILE A 204 -9.67 -2.68 -8.51
C ILE A 204 -8.64 -1.77 -7.82
N VAL A 205 -7.58 -2.36 -7.23
CA VAL A 205 -6.50 -1.61 -6.59
C VAL A 205 -5.76 -0.75 -7.62
N ALA A 206 -5.47 -1.28 -8.81
CA ALA A 206 -4.78 -0.58 -9.88
C ALA A 206 -5.59 0.64 -10.36
N ASP A 207 -6.87 0.44 -10.62
CA ASP A 207 -7.80 1.49 -11.05
C ASP A 207 -7.94 2.58 -9.97
N PHE A 208 -8.04 2.19 -8.70
CA PHE A 208 -8.16 3.13 -7.57
C PHE A 208 -6.92 4.03 -7.39
N PHE A 209 -5.71 3.48 -7.50
CA PHE A 209 -4.47 4.26 -7.34
C PHE A 209 -3.95 4.85 -8.65
N GLY A 210 -4.60 4.62 -9.78
CA GLY A 210 -4.16 5.09 -11.09
C GLY A 210 -2.85 4.48 -11.57
N VAL A 211 -2.56 3.24 -11.16
CA VAL A 211 -1.36 2.48 -11.52
C VAL A 211 -1.73 1.24 -12.34
N THR A 212 -0.77 0.63 -13.00
CA THR A 212 -0.98 -0.61 -13.74
C THR A 212 -0.89 -1.83 -12.81
N GLU A 213 -1.59 -2.91 -13.15
CA GLU A 213 -1.45 -4.19 -12.43
C GLU A 213 -0.01 -4.73 -12.48
N TYR A 214 0.73 -4.40 -13.55
CA TYR A 214 2.15 -4.74 -13.67
C TYR A 214 2.99 -4.03 -12.61
N GLU A 215 2.78 -2.73 -12.39
CA GLU A 215 3.47 -1.96 -11.36
C GLU A 215 3.18 -2.49 -9.96
N ILE A 216 1.93 -2.87 -9.68
CA ILE A 216 1.56 -3.51 -8.41
C ILE A 216 2.31 -4.82 -8.22
N ARG A 217 2.27 -5.72 -9.23
CA ARG A 217 2.98 -7.00 -9.15
C ARG A 217 4.47 -6.83 -8.95
N LYS A 218 5.07 -5.90 -9.69
CA LYS A 218 6.49 -5.57 -9.58
C LYS A 218 6.85 -5.07 -8.20
N ALA A 219 6.10 -4.12 -7.65
CA ALA A 219 6.33 -3.59 -6.31
C ALA A 219 6.19 -4.68 -5.24
N ILE A 220 5.15 -5.52 -5.32
CA ILE A 220 4.94 -6.65 -4.39
C ILE A 220 6.09 -7.65 -4.47
N LYS A 221 6.58 -7.94 -5.68
CA LYS A 221 7.71 -8.84 -5.89
C LYS A 221 8.97 -8.29 -5.24
N LEU A 222 9.29 -7.04 -5.47
CA LEU A 222 10.45 -6.38 -4.87
C LEU A 222 10.35 -6.28 -3.34
N ALA A 223 9.15 -6.18 -2.79
CA ALA A 223 8.93 -6.21 -1.35
C ALA A 223 9.24 -7.57 -0.69
N ALA A 224 9.51 -8.63 -1.48
CA ALA A 224 9.97 -9.92 -0.98
C ALA A 224 11.50 -10.00 -0.80
N LEU A 225 12.23 -8.95 -1.16
CA LEU A 225 13.66 -8.87 -0.91
C LEU A 225 13.95 -8.79 0.60
N ILE A 226 15.04 -9.44 1.02
CA ILE A 226 15.54 -9.29 2.39
C ILE A 226 15.97 -7.85 2.65
N PRO A 227 15.87 -7.35 3.92
CA PRO A 227 16.16 -5.96 4.24
C PRO A 227 17.48 -5.41 3.67
N PRO A 228 18.63 -6.11 3.74
CA PRO A 228 19.87 -5.59 3.18
C PRO A 228 19.83 -5.36 1.65
N LEU A 229 19.12 -6.20 0.88
CA LEU A 229 18.96 -6.00 -0.57
C LEU A 229 17.97 -4.88 -0.87
N ALA A 230 16.92 -4.76 -0.05
CA ALA A 230 15.99 -3.64 -0.15
C ALA A 230 16.71 -2.30 0.06
N ASP A 231 17.55 -2.21 1.11
CA ASP A 231 18.36 -1.02 1.39
C ASP A 231 19.33 -0.68 0.24
N ILE A 232 19.97 -1.70 -0.35
CA ILE A 232 20.88 -1.51 -1.50
C ILE A 232 20.08 -1.00 -2.71
N LEU A 233 18.90 -1.57 -2.98
CA LEU A 233 18.05 -1.15 -4.09
C LEU A 233 17.61 0.32 -3.95
N GLU A 234 17.28 0.76 -2.74
CA GLU A 234 16.80 2.11 -2.46
C GLU A 234 17.94 3.14 -2.44
N ASN A 235 19.06 2.82 -1.77
CA ASN A 235 20.14 3.76 -1.54
C ASN A 235 21.26 3.69 -2.59
N SER A 236 21.37 2.59 -3.32
CA SER A 236 22.44 2.34 -4.29
C SER A 236 21.93 1.63 -5.56
N PRO A 237 20.97 2.21 -6.30
CA PRO A 237 20.32 1.52 -7.43
C PRO A 237 21.27 1.18 -8.58
N ARG A 238 22.48 1.76 -8.61
CA ARG A 238 23.53 1.40 -9.56
C ARG A 238 24.14 0.05 -9.26
N LYS A 239 24.27 -0.34 -7.98
CA LYS A 239 24.81 -1.64 -7.56
C LYS A 239 23.82 -2.78 -7.78
N LEU A 240 22.53 -2.50 -7.56
CA LEU A 240 21.43 -3.45 -7.74
C LEU A 240 20.37 -2.85 -8.67
N PRO A 241 20.48 -3.03 -9.99
CA PRO A 241 19.46 -2.62 -10.93
C PRO A 241 18.12 -3.31 -10.65
N ILE A 242 17.02 -2.58 -10.82
CA ILE A 242 15.65 -3.10 -10.54
C ILE A 242 15.39 -4.43 -11.26
N ALA A 243 15.88 -4.57 -12.50
CA ALA A 243 15.69 -5.80 -13.27
C ALA A 243 16.45 -7.02 -12.69
N CYS A 244 17.55 -6.80 -11.97
CA CYS A 244 18.26 -7.82 -11.22
C CYS A 244 17.54 -8.12 -9.89
N ALA A 245 17.09 -7.07 -9.21
CA ALA A 245 16.31 -7.19 -7.98
C ALA A 245 15.02 -8.01 -8.20
N GLU A 246 14.34 -7.86 -9.34
CA GLU A 246 13.16 -8.64 -9.70
C GLU A 246 13.47 -10.15 -9.85
N LEU A 247 14.65 -10.51 -10.36
CA LEU A 247 15.07 -11.91 -10.46
C LEU A 247 15.45 -12.47 -9.10
N ILE A 248 16.21 -11.70 -8.31
CA ILE A 248 16.66 -12.10 -6.98
C ILE A 248 15.47 -12.30 -6.03
N ALA A 249 14.40 -11.53 -6.18
CA ALA A 249 13.21 -11.65 -5.36
C ALA A 249 12.46 -12.99 -5.49
N ASP A 250 12.78 -13.80 -6.51
CA ASP A 250 12.23 -15.16 -6.67
C ASP A 250 12.99 -16.22 -5.87
N TYR A 251 14.20 -15.89 -5.36
CA TYR A 251 15.00 -16.79 -4.57
C TYR A 251 14.63 -16.75 -3.08
N ASP A 252 14.93 -17.82 -2.37
CA ASP A 252 14.79 -17.88 -0.91
C ASP A 252 15.74 -16.90 -0.20
N ALA A 253 15.49 -16.66 1.10
CA ALA A 253 16.24 -15.70 1.88
C ALA A 253 17.74 -16.03 2.01
N ASP A 254 18.11 -17.33 1.99
CA ASP A 254 19.50 -17.75 2.12
C ASP A 254 20.26 -17.49 0.82
N SER A 255 19.65 -17.82 -0.31
CA SER A 255 20.20 -17.48 -1.64
C SER A 255 20.31 -15.96 -1.83
N GLN A 256 19.33 -15.21 -1.36
CA GLN A 256 19.37 -13.74 -1.41
C GLN A 256 20.55 -13.15 -0.62
N ARG A 257 20.99 -13.78 0.50
CA ARG A 257 22.16 -13.33 1.27
C ARG A 257 23.46 -13.39 0.47
N ALA A 258 23.62 -14.39 -0.39
CA ALA A 258 24.79 -14.47 -1.27
C ALA A 258 24.89 -13.26 -2.22
N PHE A 259 23.76 -12.77 -2.71
CA PHE A 259 23.74 -11.56 -3.56
C PHE A 259 24.07 -10.27 -2.78
N VAL A 260 23.80 -10.21 -1.47
CA VAL A 260 24.24 -9.08 -0.63
C VAL A 260 25.76 -8.97 -0.65
N GLU A 261 26.48 -10.08 -0.47
CA GLU A 261 27.95 -10.11 -0.49
C GLU A 261 28.48 -9.62 -1.83
N MET A 262 27.89 -10.05 -2.96
CA MET A 262 28.26 -9.58 -4.28
C MET A 262 28.05 -8.06 -4.45
N CYS A 263 26.96 -7.50 -3.94
CA CYS A 263 26.68 -6.06 -3.99
C CYS A 263 27.60 -5.23 -3.10
N THR A 264 28.28 -5.81 -2.10
CA THR A 264 29.23 -5.11 -1.24
C THR A 264 30.60 -4.94 -1.87
N ILE A 265 30.95 -5.71 -2.92
CA ILE A 265 32.21 -5.60 -3.64
C ILE A 265 32.29 -4.22 -4.31
N GLU A 266 33.38 -3.49 -4.06
CA GLU A 266 33.58 -2.17 -4.60
C GLU A 266 33.73 -2.22 -6.13
N GLY A 267 32.96 -1.35 -6.84
CA GLY A 267 32.96 -1.30 -8.30
C GLY A 267 32.19 -2.42 -9.00
N TYR A 268 31.61 -3.37 -8.26
CA TYR A 268 30.82 -4.45 -8.85
C TYR A 268 29.36 -4.02 -9.05
N VAL A 269 28.83 -4.32 -10.23
CA VAL A 269 27.42 -4.10 -10.59
C VAL A 269 26.81 -5.45 -10.99
N LEU A 270 25.71 -5.80 -10.37
CA LEU A 270 25.00 -7.04 -10.71
C LEU A 270 24.41 -6.95 -12.13
N HIS A 271 24.64 -7.98 -12.92
CA HIS A 271 24.07 -8.15 -14.25
C HIS A 271 23.10 -9.34 -14.28
N LYS A 272 22.10 -9.29 -15.16
CA LYS A 272 21.13 -10.37 -15.30
C LYS A 272 21.79 -11.73 -15.59
N SER A 273 22.85 -11.74 -16.37
CA SER A 273 23.62 -12.94 -16.72
C SER A 273 24.36 -13.58 -15.54
N THR A 274 24.50 -12.86 -14.43
CA THR A 274 25.13 -13.37 -13.21
C THR A 274 24.13 -14.06 -12.28
N ILE A 275 22.85 -13.79 -12.47
CA ILE A 275 21.74 -14.27 -11.63
C ILE A 275 21.10 -15.52 -12.24
N GLN A 276 21.19 -15.69 -13.55
CA GLN A 276 20.73 -16.87 -14.31
C GLN A 276 21.77 -18.00 -14.27
#